data_8dde77927258feb9f8672f5b18a11e65
#
_entry.id   8dde77927258feb9f8672f5b18a11e65
#
_cell.length_a   1.000
_cell.length_b   1.000
_cell.length_c   1.000
_cell.angle_alpha   90.00
_cell.angle_beta   90.00
_cell.angle_gamma   90.00
#
_symmetry.space_group_name_H-M   'P 1'
#
loop_
_entity.id
_entity.type
_entity.pdbx_description
1 polymer ?
#
loop_
_entity_poly.entity_id
_entity_poly.type
_entity_poly.pdbx_seq_one_letter_code
_entity_poly.pdbx_strand_id
1 'polypeptide(L)'
;MKNLVGKRFKPQFDEWLAYLESLGYTNYWQVLNATDFNVPQNRQRVFMISILNDEEGFTFPKPIGLTKTISDVLEENVDECYYLNQSVVNKYLEVTADTRHNHNLGLRKRSDIAYTIRTKSGGGESMITT
;
A
#
# COMPACT_ATOMS: atom_id res chain seq x y z
N MET A 1 8.41 -1.73 -1.59
CA MET A 1 8.19 -1.67 -3.06
C MET A 1 8.02 -3.09 -3.58
N LYS A 2 6.82 -3.50 -3.97
CA LYS A 2 6.56 -4.87 -4.51
C LYS A 2 7.43 -5.20 -5.74
N ASN A 3 7.83 -4.18 -6.50
CA ASN A 3 8.65 -4.37 -7.71
C ASN A 3 10.04 -4.96 -7.44
N LEU A 4 10.55 -4.86 -6.21
CA LEU A 4 11.86 -5.43 -5.84
C LEU A 4 11.91 -6.95 -6.07
N VAL A 5 10.83 -7.64 -5.80
CA VAL A 5 10.68 -9.09 -6.00
C VAL A 5 9.96 -9.44 -7.32
N GLY A 6 9.72 -8.44 -8.17
CA GLY A 6 9.19 -8.63 -9.52
C GLY A 6 10.26 -9.12 -10.50
N LYS A 7 9.85 -9.71 -11.62
CA LYS A 7 10.72 -10.34 -12.62
C LYS A 7 11.97 -9.49 -12.99
N ARG A 8 11.80 -8.15 -13.05
CA ARG A 8 12.88 -7.24 -13.47
C ARG A 8 14.01 -7.12 -12.44
N PHE A 9 13.68 -7.07 -11.14
CA PHE A 9 14.64 -6.79 -10.06
C PHE A 9 14.93 -8.00 -9.18
N LYS A 10 14.24 -9.13 -9.41
CA LYS A 10 14.43 -10.35 -8.63
C LYS A 10 15.87 -10.87 -8.68
N PRO A 11 16.57 -10.88 -9.86
CA PRO A 11 17.95 -11.34 -9.89
C PRO A 11 18.88 -10.52 -8.99
N GLN A 12 18.80 -9.18 -9.04
CA GLN A 12 19.63 -8.31 -8.21
C GLN A 12 19.28 -8.46 -6.71
N PHE A 13 18.01 -8.71 -6.41
CA PHE A 13 17.59 -8.98 -5.05
C PHE A 13 18.16 -10.30 -4.52
N ASP A 14 18.19 -11.35 -5.36
CA ASP A 14 18.74 -12.64 -5.00
C ASP A 14 20.27 -12.58 -4.83
N GLU A 15 20.98 -11.85 -5.71
CA GLU A 15 22.39 -11.59 -5.56
C GLU A 15 22.73 -10.88 -4.23
N TRP A 16 21.89 -9.91 -3.86
CA TRP A 16 22.05 -9.20 -2.59
C TRP A 16 21.79 -10.09 -1.38
N LEU A 17 20.79 -10.96 -1.43
CA LEU A 17 20.56 -11.96 -0.39
C LEU A 17 21.76 -12.90 -0.24
N ALA A 18 22.26 -13.45 -1.36
CA ALA A 18 23.43 -14.32 -1.36
C ALA A 18 24.69 -13.63 -0.79
N TYR A 19 24.87 -12.35 -1.10
CA TYR A 19 25.96 -11.57 -0.52
C TYR A 19 25.83 -11.45 1.01
N LEU A 20 24.65 -11.15 1.53
CA LEU A 20 24.41 -11.08 2.98
C LEU A 20 24.61 -12.45 3.64
N GLU A 21 24.19 -13.54 3.01
CA GLU A 21 24.42 -14.90 3.49
C GLU A 21 25.91 -15.23 3.58
N SER A 22 26.72 -14.77 2.61
CA SER A 22 28.17 -14.93 2.65
C SER A 22 28.85 -14.20 3.81
N LEU A 23 28.17 -13.20 4.40
CA LEU A 23 28.61 -12.46 5.58
C LEU A 23 28.07 -13.04 6.90
N GLY A 24 27.35 -14.17 6.85
CA GLY A 24 26.80 -14.86 8.02
C GLY A 24 25.40 -14.40 8.44
N TYR A 25 24.67 -13.66 7.57
CA TYR A 25 23.28 -13.30 7.84
C TYR A 25 22.33 -14.37 7.37
N THR A 26 21.30 -14.64 8.15
CA THR A 26 20.10 -15.35 7.73
C THR A 26 19.05 -14.34 7.31
N ASN A 27 18.49 -14.52 6.12
CA ASN A 27 17.58 -13.56 5.51
C ASN A 27 16.14 -14.09 5.47
N TYR A 28 15.22 -13.31 6.01
CA TYR A 28 13.78 -13.55 5.97
C TYR A 28 13.12 -12.45 5.19
N TRP A 29 12.32 -12.78 4.18
CA TRP A 29 11.58 -11.75 3.47
C TRP A 29 10.19 -12.24 3.05
N GLN A 30 9.24 -11.31 3.06
CA GLN A 30 7.86 -11.57 2.66
C GLN A 30 7.21 -10.32 2.08
N VAL A 31 6.27 -10.50 1.14
CA VAL A 31 5.37 -9.44 0.71
C VAL A 31 4.17 -9.43 1.63
N LEU A 32 3.98 -8.34 2.38
CA LEU A 32 2.84 -8.16 3.26
C LEU A 32 1.92 -7.08 2.69
N ASN A 33 0.61 -7.25 2.90
CA ASN A 33 -0.39 -6.23 2.58
C ASN A 33 -0.97 -5.66 3.87
N ALA A 34 -1.15 -4.35 3.93
CA ALA A 34 -1.72 -3.68 5.11
C ALA A 34 -3.13 -4.20 5.45
N THR A 35 -3.91 -4.62 4.45
CA THR A 35 -5.22 -5.23 4.66
C THR A 35 -5.18 -6.52 5.47
N ASP A 36 -4.10 -7.28 5.38
CA ASP A 36 -3.94 -8.53 6.12
C ASP A 36 -3.74 -8.29 7.63
N PHE A 37 -3.45 -7.04 8.01
CA PHE A 37 -3.20 -6.59 9.38
C PHE A 37 -4.21 -5.55 9.87
N ASN A 38 -5.44 -5.65 9.39
CA ASN A 38 -6.58 -4.82 9.78
C ASN A 38 -6.42 -3.31 9.52
N VAL A 39 -5.64 -2.96 8.49
CA VAL A 39 -5.55 -1.58 8.00
C VAL A 39 -6.35 -1.46 6.70
N PRO A 40 -7.37 -0.57 6.59
CA PRO A 40 -8.23 -0.48 5.42
C PRO A 40 -7.54 0.22 4.24
N GLN A 41 -6.34 -0.22 3.91
CA GLN A 41 -5.56 0.26 2.78
C GLN A 41 -4.91 -0.90 2.02
N ASN A 42 -5.14 -0.96 0.72
CA ASN A 42 -4.42 -1.91 -0.13
C ASN A 42 -2.99 -1.40 -0.40
N ARG A 43 -2.04 -1.85 0.42
CA ARG A 43 -0.64 -1.41 0.38
C ARG A 43 0.30 -2.59 0.58
N GLN A 44 0.75 -3.16 -0.54
CA GLN A 44 1.72 -4.24 -0.51
C GLN A 44 3.16 -3.69 -0.40
N ARG A 45 3.94 -4.28 0.50
CA ARG A 45 5.36 -3.96 0.71
C ARG A 45 6.17 -5.24 0.89
N VAL A 46 7.40 -5.21 0.42
CA VAL A 46 8.40 -6.21 0.76
C VAL A 46 9.00 -5.82 2.11
N PHE A 47 8.94 -6.73 3.05
CA PHE A 47 9.65 -6.64 4.32
C PHE A 47 10.79 -7.64 4.27
N MET A 48 11.95 -7.21 4.72
CA MET A 48 13.13 -8.06 4.82
C MET A 48 13.78 -7.81 6.17
N ILE A 49 14.17 -8.89 6.82
CA ILE A 49 14.87 -8.92 8.09
C ILE A 49 16.08 -9.81 7.89
N SER A 50 17.27 -9.30 8.23
CA SER A 50 18.51 -10.04 8.15
C SER A 50 19.14 -10.08 9.55
N ILE A 51 19.37 -11.26 10.06
CA ILE A 51 19.90 -11.50 11.42
C ILE A 51 21.27 -12.13 11.29
N LEU A 52 22.26 -11.48 11.90
CA LEU A 52 23.63 -12.01 11.93
C LEU A 52 23.71 -13.15 12.94
N ASN A 53 24.29 -14.28 12.55
CA ASN A 53 24.45 -15.48 13.37
C ASN A 53 23.12 -15.92 14.00
N ASP A 54 22.08 -16.01 13.21
CA ASP A 54 20.71 -16.31 13.66
C ASP A 54 20.62 -17.78 14.14
N GLU A 55 20.39 -17.97 15.42
CA GLU A 55 20.19 -19.28 16.06
C GLU A 55 18.71 -19.57 16.37
N GLU A 56 17.88 -18.52 16.51
CA GLU A 56 16.49 -18.65 16.96
C GLU A 56 15.48 -18.71 15.80
N GLY A 57 15.82 -18.12 14.66
CA GLY A 57 14.93 -17.98 13.50
C GLY A 57 13.90 -16.84 13.67
N PHE A 58 13.41 -16.35 12.53
CA PHE A 58 12.38 -15.32 12.50
C PHE A 58 11.13 -15.78 11.72
N THR A 59 9.97 -15.48 12.24
CA THR A 59 8.69 -15.77 11.58
C THR A 59 7.85 -14.51 11.47
N PHE A 60 7.37 -14.21 10.26
CA PHE A 60 6.47 -13.10 10.03
C PHE A 60 5.13 -13.33 10.72
N PRO A 61 4.47 -12.24 11.20
CA PRO A 61 3.16 -12.35 11.83
C PRO A 61 2.12 -12.92 10.84
N LYS A 62 1.20 -13.72 11.36
CA LYS A 62 0.08 -14.26 10.57
C LYS A 62 -0.97 -13.18 10.31
N PRO A 63 -1.64 -13.20 9.15
CA PRO A 63 -2.78 -12.33 8.89
C PRO A 63 -3.86 -12.45 9.95
N ILE A 64 -4.40 -11.29 10.37
CA ILE A 64 -5.51 -11.23 11.34
C ILE A 64 -6.86 -10.92 10.69
N GLY A 65 -6.86 -10.73 9.37
CA GLY A 65 -8.04 -10.36 8.61
C GLY A 65 -8.38 -8.87 8.68
N LEU A 66 -9.27 -8.44 7.79
CA LEU A 66 -9.72 -7.06 7.68
C LEU A 66 -11.15 -6.92 8.16
N THR A 67 -11.38 -6.14 9.20
CA THR A 67 -12.71 -5.78 9.71
C THR A 67 -12.99 -4.30 9.56
N LYS A 68 -11.93 -3.47 9.39
CA LYS A 68 -12.01 -2.01 9.28
C LYS A 68 -12.22 -1.55 7.84
N THR A 69 -12.94 -0.45 7.71
CA THR A 69 -13.18 0.27 6.46
C THR A 69 -12.53 1.66 6.52
N ILE A 70 -12.60 2.42 5.45
CA ILE A 70 -12.17 3.83 5.43
C ILE A 70 -12.88 4.63 6.52
N SER A 71 -14.17 4.36 6.76
CA SER A 71 -14.97 5.06 7.77
C SER A 71 -14.37 5.00 9.17
N ASP A 72 -13.71 3.90 9.50
CA ASP A 72 -13.14 3.67 10.84
C ASP A 72 -11.85 4.46 11.09
N VAL A 73 -11.29 5.09 10.07
CA VAL A 73 -10.03 5.85 10.15
C VAL A 73 -10.16 7.30 9.71
N LEU A 74 -11.36 7.72 9.30
CA LEU A 74 -11.64 9.12 8.95
C LEU A 74 -11.91 9.94 10.20
N GLU A 75 -11.39 11.16 10.18
CA GLU A 75 -11.75 12.18 11.17
C GLU A 75 -13.17 12.68 10.92
N GLU A 76 -13.94 12.93 11.98
CA GLU A 76 -15.31 13.45 11.88
C GLU A 76 -15.35 14.96 11.58
N ASN A 77 -14.40 15.70 12.18
CA ASN A 77 -14.30 17.14 12.03
C ASN A 77 -13.00 17.49 11.34
N VAL A 78 -13.09 17.82 10.05
CA VAL A 78 -11.95 18.17 9.20
C VAL A 78 -12.05 19.64 8.81
N ASP A 79 -10.95 20.38 8.96
CA ASP A 79 -10.86 21.79 8.55
C ASP A 79 -11.14 21.93 7.03
N GLU A 80 -11.85 22.98 6.63
CA GLU A 80 -12.20 23.24 5.22
C GLU A 80 -10.97 23.30 4.30
N CYS A 81 -9.82 23.68 4.80
CA CYS A 81 -8.58 23.74 4.01
C CYS A 81 -8.12 22.39 3.46
N TYR A 82 -8.58 21.27 4.04
CA TYR A 82 -8.26 19.91 3.57
C TYR A 82 -9.28 19.39 2.55
N TYR A 83 -10.38 20.08 2.31
CA TYR A 83 -11.33 19.69 1.27
C TYR A 83 -10.86 20.15 -0.11
N LEU A 84 -11.10 19.30 -1.11
CA LEU A 84 -10.82 19.67 -2.48
C LEU A 84 -11.78 20.77 -2.96
N ASN A 85 -11.26 21.70 -3.76
CA ASN A 85 -12.07 22.70 -4.41
C ASN A 85 -13.12 22.02 -5.31
N GLN A 86 -14.37 22.54 -5.32
CA GLN A 86 -15.49 21.98 -6.08
C GLN A 86 -15.18 21.79 -7.58
N SER A 87 -14.39 22.69 -8.18
CA SER A 87 -13.97 22.53 -9.59
C SER A 87 -13.11 21.29 -9.81
N VAL A 88 -12.27 20.93 -8.84
CA VAL A 88 -11.46 19.72 -8.88
C VAL A 88 -12.35 18.48 -8.71
N VAL A 89 -13.28 18.52 -7.76
CA VAL A 89 -14.25 17.43 -7.54
C VAL A 89 -15.07 17.17 -8.81
N ASN A 90 -15.61 18.21 -9.43
CA ASN A 90 -16.41 18.09 -10.66
C ASN A 90 -15.59 17.46 -11.79
N LYS A 91 -14.35 17.90 -11.98
CA LYS A 91 -13.46 17.31 -12.98
C LYS A 91 -13.24 15.81 -12.75
N TYR A 92 -13.08 15.39 -11.50
CA TYR A 92 -12.93 13.97 -11.18
C TYR A 92 -14.22 13.17 -11.42
N LEU A 93 -15.39 13.74 -11.11
CA LEU A 93 -16.68 13.11 -11.37
C LEU A 93 -16.95 12.96 -12.88
N GLU A 94 -16.61 13.96 -13.69
CA GLU A 94 -16.73 13.90 -15.16
C GLU A 94 -15.85 12.81 -15.75
N VAL A 95 -14.61 12.72 -15.31
CA VAL A 95 -13.66 11.70 -15.82
C VAL A 95 -14.05 10.29 -15.37
N THR A 96 -14.68 10.12 -14.20
CA THR A 96 -15.19 8.81 -13.77
C THR A 96 -16.41 8.35 -14.55
N ALA A 97 -17.17 9.26 -15.16
CA ALA A 97 -18.26 8.94 -16.05
C ALA A 97 -17.78 8.40 -17.42
N ASP A 98 -16.57 8.74 -17.85
CA ASP A 98 -15.95 8.19 -19.05
C ASP A 98 -15.19 6.88 -18.74
N THR A 99 -15.83 5.75 -18.98
CA THR A 99 -15.32 4.40 -18.70
C THR A 99 -14.00 4.05 -19.41
N ARG A 100 -13.61 4.80 -20.44
CA ARG A 100 -12.38 4.56 -21.22
C ARG A 100 -11.10 4.97 -20.49
N HIS A 101 -11.18 5.84 -19.48
CA HIS A 101 -10.04 6.34 -18.72
C HIS A 101 -10.06 5.91 -17.24
N ASN A 102 -10.92 4.99 -16.87
CA ASN A 102 -11.33 4.68 -15.50
C ASN A 102 -10.31 3.89 -14.66
N HIS A 103 -9.07 3.70 -15.13
CA HIS A 103 -8.12 2.84 -14.41
C HIS A 103 -7.40 3.49 -13.23
N ASN A 104 -7.54 4.82 -13.00
CA ASN A 104 -6.71 5.51 -12.02
C ASN A 104 -7.43 6.55 -11.14
N LEU A 105 -8.72 6.79 -11.32
CA LEU A 105 -9.45 7.73 -10.47
C LEU A 105 -10.11 6.97 -9.33
N GLY A 106 -9.42 6.98 -8.22
CA GLY A 106 -9.79 6.18 -7.07
C GLY A 106 -10.86 6.78 -6.19
N LEU A 107 -12.05 7.11 -6.75
CA LEU A 107 -13.20 7.39 -5.88
C LEU A 107 -13.51 6.17 -5.03
N ARG A 108 -13.56 6.37 -3.73
CA ARG A 108 -13.87 5.32 -2.76
C ARG A 108 -15.03 5.75 -1.88
N LYS A 109 -15.90 4.79 -1.59
CA LYS A 109 -16.93 4.96 -0.57
C LYS A 109 -16.31 4.80 0.81
N ARG A 110 -16.95 5.34 1.83
CA ARG A 110 -16.52 5.17 3.23
C ARG A 110 -16.42 3.70 3.65
N SER A 111 -17.26 2.83 3.08
CA SER A 111 -17.26 1.39 3.32
C SER A 111 -16.15 0.60 2.60
N ASP A 112 -15.39 1.28 1.75
CA ASP A 112 -14.34 0.63 0.93
C ASP A 112 -13.00 0.53 1.65
N ILE A 113 -12.03 -0.02 0.93
CA ILE A 113 -10.61 -0.05 1.29
C ILE A 113 -9.89 1.02 0.47
N ALA A 114 -9.06 1.83 1.12
CA ALA A 114 -8.28 2.87 0.45
C ALA A 114 -7.20 2.28 -0.48
N TYR A 115 -6.90 3.02 -1.54
CA TYR A 115 -5.67 2.79 -2.31
C TYR A 115 -4.44 3.27 -1.52
N THR A 116 -3.27 2.89 -2.00
CA THR A 116 -2.01 3.42 -1.45
C THR A 116 -1.93 4.93 -1.66
N ILE A 117 -1.84 5.69 -0.57
CA ILE A 117 -1.61 7.14 -0.60
C ILE A 117 -0.19 7.41 -1.11
N ARG A 118 -0.05 8.33 -2.05
CA ARG A 118 1.21 8.73 -2.69
C ARG A 118 1.56 10.18 -2.35
N THR A 119 2.83 10.52 -2.46
CA THR A 119 3.36 11.87 -2.21
C THR A 119 3.19 12.82 -3.39
N LYS A 120 2.90 12.31 -4.60
CA LYS A 120 2.61 13.13 -5.80
C LYS A 120 1.19 12.87 -6.27
N SER A 121 0.42 13.94 -6.39
CA SER A 121 -0.86 13.93 -7.09
C SER A 121 -0.61 13.65 -8.58
N GLY A 122 -1.29 12.67 -9.13
CA GLY A 122 -1.17 12.36 -10.55
C GLY A 122 -1.51 10.94 -10.95
N GLY A 123 -2.25 10.22 -10.16
CA GLY A 123 -2.76 8.92 -10.55
C GLY A 123 -3.04 7.99 -9.37
N GLY A 124 -4.30 7.80 -9.05
CA GLY A 124 -4.76 6.78 -8.12
C GLY A 124 -4.77 7.22 -6.65
N GLU A 125 -5.01 8.50 -6.39
CA GLU A 125 -5.34 8.97 -5.06
C GLU A 125 -6.76 8.52 -4.71
N SER A 126 -6.92 8.00 -3.50
CA SER A 126 -8.26 7.68 -2.99
C SER A 126 -8.95 8.97 -2.61
N MET A 127 -9.90 9.41 -3.41
CA MET A 127 -10.87 10.40 -2.98
C MET A 127 -12.04 9.70 -2.31
N ILE A 128 -12.43 10.19 -1.14
CA ILE A 128 -13.53 9.62 -0.38
C ILE A 128 -14.75 10.46 -0.66
N THR A 129 -15.80 9.81 -1.14
CA THR A 129 -17.12 10.44 -1.29
C THR A 129 -17.90 10.28 0.00
N THR A 130 -18.51 11.37 0.41
CA THR A 130 -19.48 11.39 1.53
C THR A 130 -20.73 10.63 1.18
#